data_1712070f3f006396faece947ff70b97b
#
_entry.id   1712070f3f006396faece947ff70b97b
#
_cell.length_a   1.000
_cell.length_b   1.000
_cell.length_c   1.000
_cell.angle_alpha   90.00
_cell.angle_beta   90.00
_cell.angle_gamma   90.00
#
_symmetry.space_group_name_H-M   'P 1'
#
loop_
_entity.id
_entity.type
_entity.pdbx_description
1 polymer ?
#
loop_
_entity_poly.entity_id
_entity_poly.type
_entity_poly.pdbx_seq_one_letter_code
_entity_poly.pdbx_strand_id
1 'polypeptide(L)'
;MGDLGMHACHFPFRMGWNPKRVFAELSKIYTERPDGKGGMAPCDTWDNAVLHCVTDIDGREVPLEISTKRLAPAEMNTWFIEVLGADRGVRFSTKEPKTVWVFERRKEQVWERYDVGHACNTFPVITGGIFEAGFSDCFQQMWAAYAAEREGQLGEHFGCVTPDEAVRSHELFDAALRSHAEQRAIALI
;
A
#
# COMPACT_ATOMS: atom_id res chain seq x y z
N MET A 1 -7.88 2.36 10.42
CA MET A 1 -6.46 2.09 10.10
C MET A 1 -6.24 0.61 9.75
N GLY A 2 -6.59 -0.35 10.60
CA GLY A 2 -6.30 -1.77 10.41
C GLY A 2 -6.72 -2.33 9.04
N ASP A 3 -7.94 -2.11 8.62
CA ASP A 3 -8.46 -2.57 7.33
C ASP A 3 -7.64 -2.00 6.13
N LEU A 4 -7.65 -0.70 5.94
CA LEU A 4 -6.94 -0.06 4.83
C LEU A 4 -5.41 -0.15 4.97
N GLY A 5 -4.90 -0.11 6.21
CA GLY A 5 -3.48 -0.13 6.49
C GLY A 5 -2.82 -1.46 6.13
N MET A 6 -3.47 -2.58 6.38
CA MET A 6 -2.97 -3.90 5.98
C MET A 6 -2.62 -3.93 4.49
N HIS A 7 -3.48 -3.37 3.68
CA HIS A 7 -3.24 -3.26 2.25
C HIS A 7 -2.13 -2.26 1.91
N ALA A 8 -2.16 -1.05 2.50
CA ALA A 8 -1.16 -0.01 2.21
C ALA A 8 0.26 -0.41 2.60
N CYS A 9 0.43 -1.17 3.69
CA CYS A 9 1.74 -1.65 4.17
C CYS A 9 2.33 -2.76 3.30
N HIS A 10 1.52 -3.43 2.51
CA HIS A 10 1.96 -4.56 1.71
C HIS A 10 3.09 -4.18 0.75
N PHE A 11 2.97 -3.06 0.05
CA PHE A 11 4.00 -2.63 -0.89
C PHE A 11 5.35 -2.33 -0.19
N PRO A 12 5.46 -1.42 0.80
CA PRO A 12 6.74 -1.14 1.42
C PRO A 12 7.36 -2.38 2.08
N PHE A 13 6.57 -3.25 2.70
CA PHE A 13 7.10 -4.47 3.32
C PHE A 13 7.65 -5.46 2.30
N ARG A 14 7.01 -5.59 1.12
CA ARG A 14 7.52 -6.39 0.00
C ARG A 14 8.81 -5.85 -0.57
N MET A 15 9.03 -4.55 -0.50
CA MET A 15 10.28 -3.91 -0.88
C MET A 15 11.35 -3.99 0.23
N GLY A 16 11.04 -4.61 1.39
CA GLY A 16 11.93 -4.65 2.52
C GLY A 16 12.02 -3.33 3.31
N TRP A 17 11.16 -2.36 3.02
CA TRP A 17 11.15 -1.05 3.67
C TRP A 17 10.35 -1.10 4.97
N ASN A 18 10.93 -1.74 5.98
CA ASN A 18 10.29 -1.90 7.27
C ASN A 18 10.48 -0.65 8.12
N PRO A 19 9.42 -0.02 8.65
CA PRO A 19 9.54 1.12 9.54
C PRO A 19 10.34 0.79 10.81
N LYS A 20 11.28 1.65 11.18
CA LYS A 20 12.01 1.59 12.45
C LYS A 20 11.35 2.42 13.55
N ARG A 21 10.63 3.46 13.17
CA ARG A 21 9.88 4.34 14.06
C ARG A 21 8.71 4.97 13.31
N VAL A 22 7.69 5.36 14.04
CA VAL A 22 6.50 6.01 13.52
C VAL A 22 6.08 7.18 14.41
N PHE A 23 5.73 8.30 13.78
CA PHE A 23 4.89 9.34 14.36
C PHE A 23 3.56 9.33 13.62
N ALA A 24 2.45 9.26 14.37
CA ALA A 24 1.14 9.05 13.77
C ALA A 24 0.14 10.14 14.16
N GLU A 25 -0.63 10.58 13.17
CA GLU A 25 -1.81 11.41 13.35
C GLU A 25 -3.05 10.66 12.89
N LEU A 26 -4.00 10.48 13.82
CA LEU A 26 -5.25 9.78 13.57
C LEU A 26 -6.41 10.76 13.75
N SER A 27 -7.39 10.71 12.85
CA SER A 27 -8.58 11.53 12.96
C SER A 27 -9.87 10.70 12.98
N LYS A 28 -10.77 11.07 13.88
CA LYS A 28 -12.12 10.51 14.00
C LYS A 28 -13.10 11.62 13.60
N ILE A 29 -13.80 11.42 12.50
CA ILE A 29 -14.74 12.39 11.93
C ILE A 29 -16.17 11.99 12.31
N TYR A 30 -16.48 10.68 12.22
CA TYR A 30 -17.75 10.14 12.63
C TYR A 30 -17.64 9.40 13.96
N THR A 31 -18.42 9.83 14.94
CA THR A 31 -18.53 9.18 16.25
C THR A 31 -19.63 8.12 16.30
N GLU A 32 -20.50 8.13 15.30
CA GLU A 32 -21.58 7.15 15.13
C GLU A 32 -21.68 6.71 13.66
N ARG A 33 -22.13 5.50 13.45
CA ARG A 33 -22.37 4.93 12.12
C ARG A 33 -23.65 4.11 12.09
N PRO A 34 -24.27 3.92 10.90
CA PRO A 34 -25.43 3.03 10.77
C PRO A 34 -25.14 1.64 11.31
N ASP A 35 -26.06 1.11 12.12
CA ASP A 35 -25.94 -0.21 12.76
C ASP A 35 -26.42 -1.37 11.88
N GLY A 36 -26.86 -1.09 10.66
CA GLY A 36 -27.44 -2.07 9.74
C GLY A 36 -28.87 -2.52 10.09
N LYS A 37 -29.45 -1.98 11.16
CA LYS A 37 -30.81 -2.29 11.63
C LYS A 37 -31.75 -1.09 11.55
N GLY A 38 -31.31 -0.03 10.90
CA GLY A 38 -32.05 1.23 10.72
C GLY A 38 -31.79 2.27 11.81
N GLY A 39 -30.87 2.03 12.73
CA GLY A 39 -30.40 2.93 13.76
C GLY A 39 -28.95 3.38 13.55
N MET A 40 -28.45 4.12 14.56
CA MET A 40 -27.04 4.54 14.65
C MET A 40 -26.40 3.88 15.88
N ALA A 41 -25.14 3.49 15.76
CA ALA A 41 -24.35 2.96 16.86
C ALA A 41 -23.03 3.73 17.02
N PRO A 42 -22.52 3.87 18.25
CA PRO A 42 -21.21 4.47 18.50
C PRO A 42 -20.11 3.79 17.69
N CYS A 43 -19.17 4.58 17.14
CA CYS A 43 -18.05 4.10 16.35
C CYS A 43 -16.73 4.59 16.96
N ASP A 44 -15.93 3.66 17.45
CA ASP A 44 -14.63 3.94 18.07
C ASP A 44 -13.44 3.82 17.14
N THR A 45 -13.67 3.54 15.85
CA THR A 45 -12.61 3.43 14.87
C THR A 45 -12.17 4.79 14.31
N TRP A 46 -10.89 4.88 13.97
CA TRP A 46 -10.33 6.04 13.29
C TRP A 46 -10.71 6.04 11.80
N ASP A 47 -11.12 7.20 11.30
CA ASP A 47 -11.52 7.35 9.90
C ASP A 47 -10.30 7.53 8.99
N ASN A 48 -9.38 8.39 9.37
CA ASN A 48 -8.17 8.65 8.61
C ASN A 48 -6.93 8.52 9.50
N ALA A 49 -5.82 8.13 8.90
CA ALA A 49 -4.52 8.04 9.56
C ALA A 49 -3.42 8.51 8.62
N VAL A 50 -2.45 9.25 9.16
CA VAL A 50 -1.19 9.59 8.52
C VAL A 50 -0.06 9.10 9.40
N LEU A 51 0.79 8.25 8.86
CA LEU A 51 1.93 7.65 9.54
C LEU A 51 3.21 8.20 8.92
N HIS A 52 3.94 9.03 9.66
CA HIS A 52 5.27 9.48 9.29
C HIS A 52 6.29 8.49 9.84
N CYS A 53 6.73 7.61 8.99
CA CYS A 53 7.68 6.55 9.33
C CYS A 53 9.10 6.92 8.89
N VAL A 54 10.07 6.24 9.46
CA VAL A 54 11.45 6.19 8.98
C VAL A 54 11.81 4.72 8.77
N THR A 55 12.31 4.41 7.59
CA THR A 55 12.82 3.08 7.22
C THR A 55 14.30 3.16 6.84
N ASP A 56 14.94 2.00 6.73
CA ASP A 56 16.30 1.91 6.22
C ASP A 56 16.28 1.36 4.79
N ILE A 57 16.99 2.03 3.89
CA ILE A 57 17.23 1.57 2.53
C ILE A 57 18.73 1.67 2.29
N ASP A 58 19.38 0.52 2.10
CA ASP A 58 20.83 0.43 1.86
C ASP A 58 21.69 1.15 2.92
N GLY A 59 21.31 1.02 4.20
CA GLY A 59 22.01 1.63 5.33
C GLY A 59 21.75 3.13 5.52
N ARG A 60 20.74 3.68 4.86
CA ARG A 60 20.34 5.08 4.99
C ARG A 60 18.92 5.18 5.55
N GLU A 61 18.73 6.03 6.53
CA GLU A 61 17.39 6.37 7.01
C GLU A 61 16.67 7.22 5.96
N VAL A 62 15.50 6.76 5.54
CA VAL A 62 14.65 7.39 4.53
C VAL A 62 13.25 7.60 5.11
N PRO A 63 12.61 8.75 4.88
CA PRO A 63 11.23 8.97 5.27
C PRO A 63 10.30 8.09 4.42
N LEU A 64 9.29 7.52 5.08
CA LEU A 64 8.21 6.76 4.48
C LEU A 64 6.88 7.26 5.05
N GLU A 65 6.02 7.81 4.21
CA GLU A 65 4.66 8.19 4.62
C GLU A 65 3.67 7.10 4.20
N ILE A 66 2.81 6.69 5.14
CA ILE A 66 1.68 5.81 4.87
C ILE A 66 0.42 6.54 5.29
N SER A 67 -0.47 6.79 4.34
CA SER A 67 -1.73 7.48 4.58
C SER A 67 -2.91 6.58 4.23
N THR A 68 -3.86 6.46 5.16
CA THR A 68 -5.11 5.73 4.93
C THR A 68 -6.29 6.65 5.19
N LYS A 69 -7.21 6.74 4.25
CA LYS A 69 -8.36 7.65 4.31
C LYS A 69 -9.64 6.91 3.99
N ARG A 70 -10.47 6.68 5.02
CA ARG A 70 -11.81 6.17 4.82
C ARG A 70 -12.76 7.27 4.32
N LEU A 71 -12.46 8.51 4.66
CA LEU A 71 -13.18 9.71 4.22
C LEU A 71 -12.29 10.49 3.26
N ALA A 72 -12.40 10.17 2.00
CA ALA A 72 -11.75 10.85 0.89
C ALA A 72 -12.74 10.93 -0.27
N PRO A 73 -13.54 12.00 -0.36
CA PRO A 73 -14.51 12.17 -1.46
C PRO A 73 -13.86 12.02 -2.82
N ALA A 74 -14.55 11.30 -3.73
CA ALA A 74 -14.08 10.95 -5.07
C ALA A 74 -12.89 9.97 -5.14
N GLU A 75 -12.40 9.46 -4.00
CA GLU A 75 -11.35 8.46 -3.91
C GLU A 75 -11.94 7.09 -3.50
N MET A 76 -12.78 6.50 -4.35
CA MET A 76 -13.37 5.19 -4.08
C MET A 76 -12.35 4.09 -4.32
N ASN A 77 -11.90 3.43 -3.22
CA ASN A 77 -10.92 2.33 -3.26
C ASN A 77 -9.67 2.66 -4.11
N THR A 78 -9.21 3.90 -4.00
CA THR A 78 -8.04 4.37 -4.73
C THR A 78 -6.77 4.07 -3.94
N TRP A 79 -5.80 3.50 -4.64
CA TRP A 79 -4.45 3.29 -4.16
C TRP A 79 -3.52 4.19 -4.95
N PHE A 80 -2.65 4.85 -4.24
CA PHE A 80 -1.64 5.70 -4.82
C PHE A 80 -0.29 5.37 -4.19
N ILE A 81 0.75 5.31 -5.02
CA ILE A 81 2.11 5.18 -4.55
C ILE A 81 3.02 6.14 -5.31
N GLU A 82 3.93 6.75 -4.58
CA GLU A 82 4.99 7.58 -5.12
C GLU A 82 6.31 7.21 -4.46
N VAL A 83 7.34 6.99 -5.28
CA VAL A 83 8.70 6.75 -4.81
C VAL A 83 9.60 7.79 -5.47
N LEU A 84 10.28 8.59 -4.68
CA LEU A 84 11.15 9.67 -5.14
C LEU A 84 12.59 9.39 -4.73
N GLY A 85 13.44 9.14 -5.72
CA GLY A 85 14.89 9.05 -5.55
C GLY A 85 15.59 10.30 -6.09
N ALA A 86 16.91 10.33 -5.96
CA ALA A 86 17.72 11.47 -6.43
C ALA A 86 17.69 11.63 -7.96
N ASP A 87 17.67 10.53 -8.68
CA ASP A 87 17.78 10.50 -10.14
C ASP A 87 16.56 9.91 -10.84
N ARG A 88 15.69 9.22 -10.11
CA ARG A 88 14.50 8.58 -10.64
C ARG A 88 13.33 8.70 -9.67
N GLY A 89 12.13 8.74 -10.22
CA GLY A 89 10.89 8.69 -9.47
C GLY A 89 9.86 7.84 -10.19
N VAL A 90 8.93 7.27 -9.43
CA VAL A 90 7.82 6.47 -9.95
C VAL A 90 6.54 6.88 -9.25
N ARG A 91 5.45 7.00 -10.01
CA ARG A 91 4.08 7.18 -9.51
C ARG A 91 3.15 6.17 -10.14
N PHE A 92 2.25 5.65 -9.32
CA PHE A 92 1.19 4.77 -9.78
C PHE A 92 -0.11 5.09 -9.04
N SER A 93 -1.24 4.97 -9.73
CA SER A 93 -2.57 5.08 -9.13
C SER A 93 -3.51 4.05 -9.75
N THR A 94 -4.35 3.42 -8.92
CA THR A 94 -5.41 2.53 -9.42
C THR A 94 -6.51 3.25 -10.19
N LYS A 95 -6.53 4.57 -10.22
CA LYS A 95 -7.38 5.35 -11.14
C LYS A 95 -6.93 5.26 -12.59
N GLU A 96 -5.64 5.00 -12.81
CA GLU A 96 -5.05 4.76 -14.12
C GLU A 96 -4.27 3.43 -14.08
N PRO A 97 -4.94 2.28 -13.92
CA PRO A 97 -4.30 1.01 -13.55
C PRO A 97 -3.32 0.46 -14.60
N LYS A 98 -3.35 0.99 -15.82
CA LYS A 98 -2.43 0.63 -16.89
C LYS A 98 -1.25 1.57 -17.04
N THR A 99 -1.20 2.64 -16.24
CA THR A 99 -0.26 3.73 -16.41
C THR A 99 0.71 3.78 -15.23
N VAL A 100 1.99 3.86 -15.55
CA VAL A 100 3.04 4.22 -14.61
C VAL A 100 3.69 5.51 -15.08
N TRP A 101 3.85 6.45 -14.17
CA TRP A 101 4.57 7.69 -14.43
C TRP A 101 6.00 7.54 -13.91
N VAL A 102 6.97 7.82 -14.76
CA VAL A 102 8.39 7.72 -14.45
C VAL A 102 9.05 9.06 -14.62
N PHE A 103 9.85 9.46 -13.65
CA PHE A 103 10.76 10.59 -13.74
C PHE A 103 12.18 10.06 -13.85
N GLU A 104 12.94 10.57 -14.81
CA GLU A 104 14.40 10.42 -14.87
C GLU A 104 15.06 11.79 -14.86
N ARG A 105 16.10 11.94 -14.06
CA ARG A 105 16.86 13.19 -13.98
C ARG A 105 17.53 13.48 -15.30
N ARG A 106 17.00 14.48 -15.98
CA ARG A 106 17.51 15.03 -17.23
C ARG A 106 17.53 16.56 -17.11
N LYS A 107 17.75 17.26 -18.22
CA LYS A 107 17.67 18.71 -18.28
C LYS A 107 16.24 19.19 -18.00
N GLU A 108 15.26 18.51 -18.59
CA GLU A 108 13.84 18.77 -18.39
C GLU A 108 13.31 18.03 -17.16
N GLN A 109 12.49 18.72 -16.32
CA GLN A 109 11.83 18.13 -15.16
C GLN A 109 10.44 17.63 -15.56
N VAL A 110 10.37 16.51 -16.25
CA VAL A 110 9.13 15.97 -16.86
C VAL A 110 8.86 14.56 -16.35
N TRP A 111 7.62 14.29 -15.98
CA TRP A 111 7.10 12.95 -15.77
C TRP A 111 6.68 12.34 -17.11
N GLU A 112 7.29 11.24 -17.47
CA GLU A 112 6.95 10.46 -18.66
C GLU A 112 5.88 9.43 -18.32
N ARG A 113 4.85 9.33 -19.16
CA ARG A 113 3.76 8.37 -19.03
C ARG A 113 4.09 7.09 -19.79
N TYR A 114 4.03 5.96 -19.12
CA TYR A 114 4.18 4.65 -19.73
C TYR A 114 2.88 3.85 -19.58
N ASP A 115 2.39 3.26 -20.66
CA ASP A 115 1.32 2.28 -20.63
C ASP A 115 1.97 0.90 -20.46
N VAL A 116 1.72 0.27 -19.32
CA VAL A 116 2.33 -1.02 -18.97
C VAL A 116 1.48 -2.21 -19.39
N GLY A 117 0.19 -2.01 -19.70
CA GLY A 117 -0.70 -3.06 -20.16
C GLY A 117 -0.62 -4.33 -19.30
N HIS A 118 -0.29 -5.45 -19.94
CA HIS A 118 -0.06 -6.75 -19.29
C HIS A 118 1.36 -6.99 -18.80
N ALA A 119 2.28 -6.03 -18.92
CA ALA A 119 3.68 -6.20 -18.54
C ALA A 119 3.88 -6.53 -17.04
N CYS A 120 2.91 -6.20 -16.20
CA CYS A 120 2.93 -6.52 -14.77
C CYS A 120 2.46 -7.93 -14.43
N ASN A 121 1.88 -8.67 -15.40
CA ASN A 121 1.39 -10.02 -15.16
C ASN A 121 2.54 -11.02 -15.15
N THR A 122 2.68 -11.74 -14.06
CA THR A 122 3.71 -12.79 -13.90
C THR A 122 3.29 -14.09 -14.58
N PHE A 123 2.00 -14.40 -14.53
CA PHE A 123 1.43 -15.63 -15.06
C PHE A 123 0.56 -15.36 -16.28
N PRO A 124 0.35 -16.38 -17.16
CA PRO A 124 -0.53 -16.25 -18.31
C PRO A 124 -1.93 -15.77 -17.93
N VAL A 125 -2.50 -14.90 -18.73
CA VAL A 125 -3.88 -14.41 -18.56
C VAL A 125 -4.81 -15.18 -19.47
N ILE A 126 -6.11 -15.27 -19.09
CA ILE A 126 -7.13 -16.04 -19.82
C ILE A 126 -7.25 -15.59 -21.29
N THR A 127 -7.12 -14.30 -21.52
CA THR A 127 -7.25 -13.69 -22.85
C THR A 127 -5.97 -13.68 -23.67
N GLY A 128 -4.86 -14.18 -23.15
CA GLY A 128 -3.56 -14.17 -23.81
C GLY A 128 -3.00 -12.75 -24.05
N GLY A 129 -3.50 -11.75 -23.30
CA GLY A 129 -3.04 -10.34 -23.44
C GLY A 129 -3.68 -9.57 -24.60
N ILE A 130 -4.71 -10.10 -25.25
CA ILE A 130 -5.41 -9.42 -26.36
C ILE A 130 -6.29 -8.28 -25.84
N PHE A 131 -6.87 -8.44 -24.65
CA PHE A 131 -7.70 -7.44 -24.00
C PHE A 131 -6.93 -6.74 -22.89
N GLU A 132 -7.46 -5.59 -22.49
CA GLU A 132 -6.88 -4.76 -21.44
C GLU A 132 -6.83 -5.48 -20.09
N ALA A 133 -5.70 -5.32 -19.37
CA ALA A 133 -5.58 -5.78 -18.00
C ALA A 133 -6.56 -5.05 -17.08
N GLY A 134 -7.21 -5.78 -16.18
CA GLY A 134 -8.18 -5.24 -15.25
C GLY A 134 -8.02 -5.81 -13.84
N PHE A 135 -8.90 -5.40 -12.93
CA PHE A 135 -8.86 -5.82 -11.53
C PHE A 135 -9.07 -7.34 -11.37
N SER A 136 -9.85 -7.96 -12.25
CA SER A 136 -10.04 -9.42 -12.29
C SER A 136 -8.74 -10.18 -12.59
N ASP A 137 -7.86 -9.62 -13.43
CA ASP A 137 -6.55 -10.20 -13.71
C ASP A 137 -5.67 -10.22 -12.46
N CYS A 138 -5.76 -9.22 -11.61
CA CYS A 138 -5.04 -9.19 -10.33
C CYS A 138 -5.44 -10.36 -9.43
N PHE A 139 -6.72 -10.71 -9.36
CA PHE A 139 -7.18 -11.91 -8.63
C PHE A 139 -6.65 -13.21 -9.24
N GLN A 140 -6.66 -13.30 -10.56
CA GLN A 140 -6.08 -14.46 -11.24
C GLN A 140 -4.59 -14.60 -10.94
N GLN A 141 -3.82 -13.51 -11.01
CA GLN A 141 -2.40 -13.51 -10.67
C GLN A 141 -2.16 -13.91 -9.22
N MET A 142 -2.98 -13.44 -8.28
CA MET A 142 -2.91 -13.82 -6.87
C MET A 142 -3.12 -15.34 -6.68
N TRP A 143 -4.14 -15.91 -7.31
CA TRP A 143 -4.40 -17.35 -7.22
C TRP A 143 -3.32 -18.18 -7.91
N ALA A 144 -2.79 -17.71 -9.03
CA ALA A 144 -1.69 -18.38 -9.73
C ALA A 144 -0.41 -18.35 -8.88
N ALA A 145 -0.10 -17.20 -8.23
CA ALA A 145 1.01 -17.10 -7.31
C ALA A 145 0.85 -18.06 -6.11
N TYR A 146 -0.34 -18.14 -5.52
CA TYR A 146 -0.62 -19.07 -4.43
C TYR A 146 -0.39 -20.53 -4.85
N ALA A 147 -0.88 -20.93 -6.01
CA ALA A 147 -0.70 -22.29 -6.53
C ALA A 147 0.81 -22.58 -6.79
N ALA A 148 1.51 -21.65 -7.44
CA ALA A 148 2.94 -21.79 -7.72
C ALA A 148 3.79 -21.86 -6.43
N GLU A 149 3.43 -21.08 -5.41
CA GLU A 149 4.08 -21.13 -4.09
C GLU A 149 3.90 -22.49 -3.41
N ARG A 150 2.66 -23.03 -3.46
CA ARG A 150 2.35 -24.36 -2.92
C ARG A 150 3.12 -25.49 -3.60
N GLU A 151 3.41 -25.35 -4.88
CA GLU A 151 4.14 -26.32 -5.70
C GLU A 151 5.65 -26.09 -5.75
N GLY A 152 6.15 -25.04 -5.06
CA GLY A 152 7.56 -24.67 -5.09
C GLY A 152 8.04 -24.12 -6.45
N GLN A 153 7.14 -23.61 -7.25
CA GLN A 153 7.37 -23.12 -8.62
C GLN A 153 7.32 -21.59 -8.74
N LEU A 154 7.24 -20.87 -7.61
CA LEU A 154 7.13 -19.41 -7.61
C LEU A 154 8.38 -18.72 -8.16
N GLY A 155 9.57 -19.30 -7.98
CA GLY A 155 10.85 -18.70 -8.37
C GLY A 155 11.11 -17.39 -7.63
N GLU A 156 11.54 -16.37 -8.37
CA GLU A 156 11.83 -15.02 -7.84
C GLU A 156 10.60 -14.08 -7.84
N HIS A 157 9.43 -14.59 -8.17
CA HIS A 157 8.21 -13.79 -8.20
C HIS A 157 7.64 -13.54 -6.80
N PHE A 158 6.86 -12.47 -6.66
CA PHE A 158 6.18 -12.19 -5.40
C PHE A 158 5.09 -13.22 -5.12
N GLY A 159 5.20 -13.91 -4.00
CA GLY A 159 4.20 -14.84 -3.49
C GLY A 159 3.09 -14.16 -2.68
N CYS A 160 2.37 -14.95 -1.90
CA CYS A 160 1.33 -14.45 -0.99
C CYS A 160 1.93 -13.74 0.24
N VAL A 161 1.10 -12.96 0.92
CA VAL A 161 1.44 -12.35 2.22
C VAL A 161 1.77 -13.45 3.22
N THR A 162 2.88 -13.29 3.92
CA THR A 162 3.29 -14.22 4.99
C THR A 162 2.67 -13.81 6.34
N PRO A 163 2.56 -14.75 7.29
CA PRO A 163 2.18 -14.41 8.67
C PRO A 163 3.09 -13.35 9.29
N ASP A 164 4.39 -13.39 9.02
CA ASP A 164 5.36 -12.41 9.54
C ASP A 164 5.08 -11.00 9.01
N GLU A 165 4.67 -10.86 7.76
CA GLU A 165 4.27 -9.58 7.20
C GLU A 165 3.01 -9.04 7.87
N ALA A 166 2.05 -9.90 8.17
CA ALA A 166 0.87 -9.54 8.94
C ALA A 166 1.22 -9.10 10.36
N VAL A 167 2.13 -9.80 11.04
CA VAL A 167 2.63 -9.41 12.37
C VAL A 167 3.24 -8.01 12.32
N ARG A 168 4.14 -7.73 11.38
CA ARG A 168 4.75 -6.39 11.20
C ARG A 168 3.72 -5.29 10.98
N SER A 169 2.66 -5.58 10.22
CA SER A 169 1.57 -4.62 10.03
C SER A 169 0.88 -4.28 11.35
N HIS A 170 0.62 -5.27 12.19
CA HIS A 170 0.01 -5.05 13.50
C HIS A 170 0.94 -4.33 14.48
N GLU A 171 2.23 -4.65 14.49
CA GLU A 171 3.23 -3.93 15.27
C GLU A 171 3.28 -2.44 14.90
N LEU A 172 3.25 -2.13 13.61
CA LEU A 172 3.18 -0.76 13.12
C LEU A 172 1.89 -0.06 13.57
N PHE A 173 0.74 -0.75 13.52
CA PHE A 173 -0.54 -0.15 13.92
C PHE A 173 -0.61 0.08 15.43
N ASP A 174 -0.10 -0.83 16.25
CA ASP A 174 -0.01 -0.63 17.69
C ASP A 174 0.90 0.56 18.02
N ALA A 175 2.07 0.61 17.41
CA ALA A 175 2.99 1.73 17.57
C ALA A 175 2.37 3.06 17.11
N ALA A 176 1.59 3.06 16.03
CA ALA A 176 0.88 4.25 15.55
C ALA A 176 -0.22 4.72 16.52
N LEU A 177 -0.99 3.81 17.10
CA LEU A 177 -1.98 4.14 18.13
C LEU A 177 -1.32 4.75 19.37
N ARG A 178 -0.22 4.16 19.82
CA ARG A 178 0.57 4.70 20.93
C ARG A 178 1.17 6.06 20.60
N SER A 179 1.72 6.21 19.39
CA SER A 179 2.29 7.48 18.93
C SER A 179 1.26 8.60 18.95
N HIS A 180 0.05 8.34 18.45
CA HIS A 180 -1.02 9.30 18.47
C HIS A 180 -1.44 9.67 19.90
N ALA A 181 -1.58 8.68 20.79
CA ALA A 181 -1.96 8.90 22.18
C ALA A 181 -0.88 9.66 22.98
N GLU A 182 0.38 9.33 22.76
CA GLU A 182 1.52 9.89 23.49
C GLU A 182 2.11 11.16 22.82
N GLN A 183 1.64 11.52 21.63
CA GLN A 183 2.10 12.66 20.83
C GLN A 183 3.62 12.68 20.64
N ARG A 184 4.21 11.52 20.41
CA ARG A 184 5.63 11.33 20.15
C ARG A 184 5.91 10.19 19.18
N ALA A 185 7.10 10.16 18.60
CA ALA A 185 7.54 9.03 17.80
C ALA A 185 7.75 7.78 18.67
N ILE A 186 7.30 6.64 18.16
CA ILE A 186 7.46 5.31 18.78
C ILE A 186 8.40 4.48 17.91
N ALA A 187 9.43 3.89 18.55
CA ALA A 187 10.30 2.93 17.88
C ALA A 187 9.57 1.57 17.71
N LEU A 188 9.79 0.95 16.57
CA LEU A 188 9.42 -0.44 16.32
C LEU A 188 10.65 -1.33 16.62
N ILE A 189 10.40 -2.47 17.23
CA ILE A 189 11.44 -3.41 17.70
C ILE A 189 11.62 -4.50 16.63
#